data_a4d7429d4a337b5ea3e0b5a4afb7eb14
#
_entry.id   a4d7429d4a337b5ea3e0b5a4afb7eb14
#
_cell.length_a   1.000
_cell.length_b   1.000
_cell.length_c   1.000
_cell.angle_alpha   90.00
_cell.angle_beta   90.00
_cell.angle_gamma   90.00
#
_symmetry.space_group_name_H-M   'P 1'
#
loop_
_entity.id
_entity.type
_entity.pdbx_description
1 polymer ?
#
loop_
_entity_poly.entity_id
_entity_poly.type
_entity_poly.pdbx_seq_one_letter_code
_entity_poly.pdbx_strand_id
1 'polypeptide(L)'
;MSRLTKEEIVVLKALKEKNEDKMSKSTLAKLLHVSEGTVRYHLKKEKKDTSDRRKNKPMKADAFTHIIEERMKISKSDNPPCSIEELYDDLISEYGYMGSYRSVLRYVRKHYPSPLIRPRRRVELPAGCAAQVDWAENVWLMIGGVLKQAHALVLTLSYSRATAVIWSFTKDEQAWIHCHNRAFQFLGGIPAVVRPDNLKTAVVRGQGSGGTLNKIYQGYARDLGFHINPARVRTATDKGKVEAKVKLVKRRLTFQGIELRNIEELQLFSDEVLTKEMKRLISPATGRNIYETLFQERGALRPCPKEMPEPFDITVVRKVNPNCLIRFESHFYSCPFQYTGDYVEARGYVGTVNIFKNGECIAVHPRKTERLLVIDQSHYEGKATDKLATPTPLGKVTSLLLDCFDIPVEKRAIRVYEKVAEVMG
;
A
#
# COMPACT_ATOMS: atom_id res chain seq x y z
N MET A 1 28.19 -24.24 29.32
CA MET A 1 29.26 -25.15 28.84
C MET A 1 29.52 -24.78 27.37
N SER A 2 30.74 -24.31 27.07
CA SER A 2 31.16 -23.91 25.73
C SER A 2 31.28 -25.14 24.81
N ARG A 3 30.69 -25.03 23.60
CA ARG A 3 30.82 -26.03 22.54
C ARG A 3 32.09 -25.70 21.75
N LEU A 4 32.92 -26.72 21.45
CA LEU A 4 34.07 -26.56 20.57
C LEU A 4 33.61 -26.16 19.15
N THR A 5 34.28 -25.19 18.57
CA THR A 5 34.15 -24.81 17.16
C THR A 5 34.72 -25.89 16.25
N LYS A 6 34.41 -25.83 14.93
CA LYS A 6 34.99 -26.79 13.97
C LYS A 6 36.52 -26.72 13.92
N GLU A 7 37.08 -25.54 14.07
CA GLU A 7 38.54 -25.30 14.07
C GLU A 7 39.20 -25.86 15.32
N GLU A 8 38.58 -25.66 16.50
CA GLU A 8 39.06 -26.23 17.76
C GLU A 8 39.00 -27.76 17.79
N ILE A 9 38.04 -28.37 17.10
CA ILE A 9 37.96 -29.84 16.95
C ILE A 9 39.10 -30.36 16.06
N VAL A 10 39.48 -29.62 15.00
CA VAL A 10 40.63 -29.97 14.14
C VAL A 10 41.94 -29.86 14.95
N VAL A 11 42.10 -28.79 15.74
CA VAL A 11 43.25 -28.59 16.62
C VAL A 11 43.35 -29.69 17.68
N LEU A 12 42.21 -30.06 18.29
CA LEU A 12 42.13 -31.17 19.27
C LEU A 12 42.65 -32.49 18.68
N LYS A 13 42.25 -32.78 17.43
CA LYS A 13 42.66 -33.99 16.72
C LYS A 13 44.15 -33.97 16.38
N ALA A 14 44.63 -32.87 15.83
CA ALA A 14 46.04 -32.69 15.46
C ALA A 14 46.96 -32.76 16.70
N LEU A 15 46.54 -32.21 17.83
CA LEU A 15 47.31 -32.30 19.10
C LEU A 15 47.38 -33.73 19.66
N LYS A 16 46.32 -34.55 19.43
CA LYS A 16 46.37 -35.95 19.83
C LYS A 16 47.25 -36.81 18.90
N GLU A 17 47.15 -36.57 17.59
CA GLU A 17 47.98 -37.30 16.59
C GLU A 17 49.50 -36.99 16.73
N LYS A 18 49.86 -35.73 17.03
CA LYS A 18 51.26 -35.33 17.15
C LYS A 18 51.94 -35.77 18.47
N ASN A 19 51.18 -36.01 19.53
CA ASN A 19 51.73 -36.25 20.87
C ASN A 19 51.47 -37.68 21.40
N GLU A 20 51.47 -38.70 20.57
CA GLU A 20 51.39 -40.12 20.91
C GLU A 20 51.24 -40.37 22.44
N ASP A 21 50.03 -40.33 22.98
CA ASP A 21 49.63 -40.62 24.37
C ASP A 21 50.31 -39.85 25.54
N LYS A 22 51.15 -38.83 25.30
CA LYS A 22 51.81 -38.05 26.38
C LYS A 22 50.91 -36.96 27.00
N MET A 23 49.86 -36.51 26.31
CA MET A 23 48.92 -35.52 26.86
C MET A 23 47.65 -36.14 27.40
N SER A 24 47.38 -35.93 28.71
CA SER A 24 46.17 -36.41 29.33
C SER A 24 44.95 -35.66 28.81
N LYS A 25 43.74 -36.32 28.79
CA LYS A 25 42.48 -35.68 28.38
C LYS A 25 42.12 -34.47 29.22
N SER A 26 42.57 -34.50 30.50
CA SER A 26 42.39 -33.39 31.43
C SER A 26 43.26 -32.17 31.02
N THR A 27 44.50 -32.41 30.56
CA THR A 27 45.39 -31.34 30.05
C THR A 27 44.83 -30.69 28.78
N LEU A 28 44.28 -31.51 27.84
CA LEU A 28 43.62 -31.03 26.62
C LEU A 28 42.35 -30.22 26.95
N ALA A 29 41.62 -30.64 27.98
CA ALA A 29 40.41 -29.94 28.43
C ALA A 29 40.73 -28.55 29.00
N LYS A 30 41.81 -28.45 29.78
CA LYS A 30 42.32 -27.16 30.32
C LYS A 30 42.81 -26.23 29.20
N LEU A 31 43.55 -26.74 28.23
CA LEU A 31 44.12 -25.99 27.12
C LEU A 31 43.02 -25.41 26.17
N LEU A 32 41.91 -26.14 26.00
CA LEU A 32 40.78 -25.72 25.15
C LEU A 32 39.66 -25.06 25.95
N HIS A 33 39.85 -24.83 27.26
CA HIS A 33 38.81 -24.24 28.14
C HIS A 33 37.44 -24.94 28.09
N VAL A 34 37.45 -26.28 27.97
CA VAL A 34 36.24 -27.10 27.93
C VAL A 34 36.27 -28.20 28.97
N SER A 35 35.13 -28.87 29.20
CA SER A 35 35.08 -30.01 30.11
C SER A 35 35.80 -31.24 29.53
N GLU A 36 36.39 -32.06 30.39
CA GLU A 36 36.97 -33.33 29.97
C GLU A 36 35.98 -34.25 29.24
N GLY A 37 34.69 -34.19 29.64
CA GLY A 37 33.60 -34.89 28.94
C GLY A 37 33.46 -34.45 27.49
N THR A 38 33.65 -33.16 27.19
CA THR A 38 33.61 -32.62 25.82
C THR A 38 34.76 -33.18 24.99
N VAL A 39 35.99 -33.21 25.56
CA VAL A 39 37.16 -33.80 24.90
C VAL A 39 36.96 -35.29 24.64
N ARG A 40 36.47 -36.07 25.64
CA ARG A 40 36.14 -37.49 25.46
C ARG A 40 35.11 -37.72 24.38
N TYR A 41 34.09 -36.92 24.33
CA TYR A 41 33.04 -37.02 23.32
C TYR A 41 33.57 -36.85 21.91
N HIS A 42 34.33 -35.79 21.64
CA HIS A 42 34.89 -35.53 20.32
C HIS A 42 35.98 -36.53 19.90
N LEU A 43 36.77 -37.03 20.81
CA LEU A 43 37.75 -38.09 20.54
C LEU A 43 37.12 -39.47 20.34
N LYS A 44 35.98 -39.77 21.00
CA LYS A 44 35.25 -41.01 20.85
C LYS A 44 34.40 -41.08 19.55
N LYS A 45 34.05 -39.91 19.01
CA LYS A 45 33.21 -39.77 17.82
C LYS A 45 33.92 -40.23 16.54
N GLU A 46 35.25 -40.39 16.52
CA GLU A 46 35.97 -40.88 15.35
C GLU A 46 35.84 -42.37 15.09
N LYS A 47 35.48 -43.16 16.08
CA LYS A 47 35.40 -44.62 15.93
C LYS A 47 34.01 -45.19 15.60
N LYS A 48 32.99 -44.30 15.52
CA LYS A 48 31.67 -44.71 15.04
C LYS A 48 31.38 -43.93 13.79
N ASP A 49 31.46 -44.60 12.63
CA ASP A 49 30.76 -44.22 11.42
C ASP A 49 29.26 -44.19 11.73
N THR A 50 28.83 -43.12 12.38
CA THR A 50 27.43 -42.83 12.60
C THR A 50 26.91 -42.26 11.29
N SER A 51 26.84 -43.09 10.25
CA SER A 51 25.87 -42.93 9.22
C SER A 51 24.54 -42.79 9.94
N ASP A 52 23.99 -41.59 9.97
CA ASP A 52 22.71 -41.33 10.60
C ASP A 52 21.70 -42.26 9.88
N ARG A 53 21.36 -43.40 10.52
CA ARG A 53 20.45 -44.41 9.95
C ARG A 53 19.11 -43.82 9.53
N ARG A 54 18.82 -42.57 9.99
CA ARG A 54 17.64 -41.79 9.56
C ARG A 54 17.83 -41.18 8.16
N LYS A 55 19.06 -40.95 7.69
CA LYS A 55 19.32 -40.36 6.35
C LYS A 55 19.02 -41.36 5.23
N ASN A 56 19.11 -42.66 5.48
CA ASN A 56 18.93 -43.71 4.49
C ASN A 56 17.58 -44.42 4.59
N LYS A 57 16.64 -43.96 5.46
CA LYS A 57 15.29 -44.49 5.46
C LYS A 57 14.54 -44.12 4.19
N PRO A 58 13.95 -45.07 3.47
CA PRO A 58 13.09 -44.78 2.32
C PRO A 58 11.93 -43.88 2.75
N MET A 59 11.66 -42.86 1.95
CA MET A 59 10.52 -41.99 2.17
C MET A 59 9.28 -42.62 1.55
N LYS A 60 8.10 -42.39 2.14
CA LYS A 60 6.84 -42.84 1.52
C LYS A 60 6.63 -42.30 0.11
N ALA A 61 7.21 -41.16 -0.21
CA ALA A 61 7.18 -40.52 -1.53
C ALA A 61 8.10 -41.19 -2.55
N ASP A 62 9.07 -42.02 -2.13
CA ASP A 62 9.98 -42.72 -3.07
C ASP A 62 9.23 -43.69 -4.02
N ALA A 63 8.11 -44.24 -3.58
CA ALA A 63 7.26 -45.10 -4.42
C ALA A 63 6.59 -44.34 -5.59
N PHE A 64 6.51 -43.03 -5.48
CA PHE A 64 5.85 -42.12 -6.46
C PHE A 64 6.87 -41.27 -7.25
N THR A 65 8.13 -41.68 -7.24
CA THR A 65 9.23 -40.92 -7.88
C THR A 65 8.92 -40.53 -9.33
N HIS A 66 8.45 -41.49 -10.13
CA HIS A 66 8.18 -41.29 -11.57
C HIS A 66 7.11 -40.19 -11.77
N ILE A 67 6.02 -40.26 -11.01
CA ILE A 67 4.91 -39.29 -11.08
C ILE A 67 5.38 -37.90 -10.67
N ILE A 68 6.14 -37.82 -9.55
CA ILE A 68 6.69 -36.55 -9.05
C ILE A 68 7.67 -35.96 -10.08
N GLU A 69 8.51 -36.77 -10.70
CA GLU A 69 9.45 -36.33 -11.76
C GLU A 69 8.73 -35.77 -12.98
N GLU A 70 7.70 -36.47 -13.45
CA GLU A 70 6.90 -36.03 -14.60
C GLU A 70 6.22 -34.70 -14.32
N ARG A 71 5.53 -34.60 -13.16
CA ARG A 71 4.89 -33.35 -12.72
C ARG A 71 5.88 -32.21 -12.53
N MET A 72 7.06 -32.45 -11.99
CA MET A 72 8.12 -31.45 -11.80
C MET A 72 8.77 -31.04 -13.12
N LYS A 73 8.78 -31.89 -14.17
CA LYS A 73 9.21 -31.52 -15.53
C LYS A 73 8.18 -30.63 -16.19
N ILE A 74 6.91 -31.00 -16.18
CA ILE A 74 5.79 -30.22 -16.70
C ILE A 74 5.72 -28.86 -16.02
N SER A 75 5.81 -28.82 -14.69
CA SER A 75 5.76 -27.59 -13.89
C SER A 75 6.85 -26.56 -14.21
N LYS A 76 7.97 -26.97 -14.85
CA LYS A 76 8.99 -26.02 -15.30
C LYS A 76 8.57 -25.24 -16.54
N SER A 77 7.63 -25.75 -17.32
CA SER A 77 7.07 -25.11 -18.51
C SER A 77 5.77 -24.33 -18.19
N ASP A 78 5.15 -24.57 -17.05
CA ASP A 78 3.90 -23.94 -16.65
C ASP A 78 4.10 -22.53 -16.12
N ASN A 79 3.14 -21.66 -16.36
CA ASN A 79 3.12 -20.31 -15.81
C ASN A 79 1.74 -19.98 -15.23
N PRO A 80 1.53 -20.05 -13.91
CA PRO A 80 2.51 -20.30 -12.84
C PRO A 80 2.88 -21.78 -12.68
N PRO A 81 4.09 -22.09 -12.16
CA PRO A 81 4.49 -23.45 -11.90
C PRO A 81 3.63 -24.10 -10.82
N CYS A 82 3.32 -25.40 -10.95
CA CYS A 82 2.56 -26.18 -9.99
C CYS A 82 3.14 -26.05 -8.58
N SER A 83 2.29 -25.80 -7.59
CA SER A 83 2.69 -25.71 -6.19
C SER A 83 2.91 -27.14 -5.62
N ILE A 84 3.69 -27.25 -4.54
CA ILE A 84 3.86 -28.54 -3.85
C ILE A 84 2.56 -28.99 -3.18
N GLU A 85 1.65 -28.06 -2.88
CA GLU A 85 0.31 -28.35 -2.34
C GLU A 85 -0.56 -29.02 -3.41
N GLU A 86 -0.59 -28.46 -4.64
CA GLU A 86 -1.27 -29.07 -5.78
C GLU A 86 -0.71 -30.46 -6.10
N LEU A 87 0.63 -30.60 -6.14
CA LEU A 87 1.28 -31.90 -6.31
C LEU A 87 0.87 -32.91 -5.24
N TYR A 88 0.71 -32.49 -3.99
CA TYR A 88 0.28 -33.35 -2.89
C TYR A 88 -1.18 -33.76 -3.06
N ASP A 89 -2.05 -32.82 -3.45
CA ASP A 89 -3.47 -33.10 -3.67
C ASP A 89 -3.67 -34.05 -4.86
N ASP A 90 -2.92 -33.90 -5.94
CA ASP A 90 -2.89 -34.82 -7.09
C ASP A 90 -2.43 -36.23 -6.66
N LEU A 91 -1.36 -36.31 -5.86
CA LEU A 91 -0.87 -37.62 -5.36
C LEU A 91 -1.89 -38.35 -4.49
N ILE A 92 -2.70 -37.64 -3.74
CA ILE A 92 -3.79 -38.24 -2.94
C ILE A 92 -4.95 -38.67 -3.83
N SER A 93 -5.44 -37.75 -4.66
CA SER A 93 -6.68 -37.93 -5.42
C SER A 93 -6.52 -38.91 -6.58
N GLU A 94 -5.42 -38.85 -7.30
CA GLU A 94 -5.20 -39.67 -8.51
C GLU A 94 -4.40 -40.93 -8.25
N TYR A 95 -3.47 -40.90 -7.29
CA TYR A 95 -2.52 -42.01 -7.09
C TYR A 95 -2.59 -42.68 -5.70
N GLY A 96 -3.56 -42.28 -4.84
CA GLY A 96 -3.80 -42.92 -3.55
C GLY A 96 -2.64 -42.80 -2.55
N TYR A 97 -1.90 -41.69 -2.57
CA TYR A 97 -0.79 -41.44 -1.65
C TYR A 97 -1.27 -41.33 -0.19
N MET A 98 -0.80 -42.23 0.68
CA MET A 98 -1.17 -42.26 2.10
C MET A 98 -0.13 -41.60 3.04
N GLY A 99 0.68 -40.73 2.53
CA GLY A 99 1.67 -39.98 3.31
C GLY A 99 1.20 -38.57 3.68
N SER A 100 1.95 -37.86 4.52
CA SER A 100 1.66 -36.48 4.86
C SER A 100 2.27 -35.51 3.84
N TYR A 101 1.69 -34.32 3.71
CA TYR A 101 2.26 -33.20 2.96
C TYR A 101 3.75 -32.95 3.28
N ARG A 102 4.12 -33.04 4.58
CA ARG A 102 5.51 -32.90 5.02
C ARG A 102 6.45 -33.95 4.43
N SER A 103 5.96 -35.14 4.13
CA SER A 103 6.74 -36.20 3.50
C SER A 103 7.07 -35.87 2.03
N VAL A 104 6.07 -35.40 1.27
CA VAL A 104 6.24 -34.92 -0.11
C VAL A 104 7.17 -33.71 -0.16
N LEU A 105 6.93 -32.71 0.71
CA LEU A 105 7.77 -31.52 0.82
C LEU A 105 9.24 -31.87 1.10
N ARG A 106 9.49 -32.86 1.97
CA ARG A 106 10.85 -33.34 2.28
C ARG A 106 11.48 -34.03 1.09
N TYR A 107 10.72 -34.86 0.38
CA TYR A 107 11.15 -35.53 -0.84
C TYR A 107 11.56 -34.51 -1.92
N VAL A 108 10.65 -33.57 -2.24
CA VAL A 108 10.89 -32.53 -3.24
C VAL A 108 12.11 -31.69 -2.88
N ARG A 109 12.26 -31.27 -1.62
CA ARG A 109 13.44 -30.50 -1.18
C ARG A 109 14.75 -31.28 -1.25
N LYS A 110 14.71 -32.60 -1.12
CA LYS A 110 15.89 -33.45 -1.23
C LYS A 110 16.30 -33.68 -2.68
N HIS A 111 15.36 -33.95 -3.58
CA HIS A 111 15.64 -34.34 -4.98
C HIS A 111 15.61 -33.14 -5.93
N TYR A 112 14.87 -32.10 -5.59
CA TYR A 112 14.75 -30.84 -6.35
C TYR A 112 15.10 -29.65 -5.46
N PRO A 113 16.32 -29.57 -4.92
CA PRO A 113 16.71 -28.48 -4.05
C PRO A 113 16.58 -27.16 -4.80
N SER A 114 15.87 -26.21 -4.19
CA SER A 114 15.90 -24.83 -4.68
C SER A 114 17.36 -24.34 -4.65
N PRO A 115 17.79 -23.56 -5.63
CA PRO A 115 19.14 -23.02 -5.63
C PRO A 115 19.37 -22.28 -4.31
N LEU A 116 20.44 -22.65 -3.61
CA LEU A 116 20.82 -22.07 -2.31
C LEU A 116 21.02 -20.57 -2.39
N ILE A 117 21.44 -20.08 -3.53
CA ILE A 117 21.60 -18.66 -3.84
C ILE A 117 20.76 -18.36 -5.06
N ARG A 118 19.74 -17.51 -4.87
CA ARG A 118 19.02 -16.87 -5.98
C ARG A 118 19.70 -15.53 -6.22
N PRO A 119 20.54 -15.41 -7.27
CA PRO A 119 21.16 -14.14 -7.58
C PRO A 119 20.05 -13.14 -7.92
N ARG A 120 19.96 -12.07 -7.14
CA ARG A 120 19.05 -10.97 -7.41
C ARG A 120 19.85 -9.79 -7.88
N ARG A 121 19.63 -9.39 -9.14
CA ARG A 121 20.22 -8.16 -9.63
C ARG A 121 19.58 -7.00 -8.87
N ARG A 122 20.40 -6.26 -8.17
CA ARG A 122 19.97 -5.01 -7.54
C ARG A 122 19.82 -3.96 -8.66
N VAL A 123 18.60 -3.50 -8.87
CA VAL A 123 18.30 -2.43 -9.83
C VAL A 123 18.03 -1.17 -9.02
N GLU A 124 18.89 -0.18 -9.15
CA GLU A 124 18.64 1.15 -8.61
C GLU A 124 17.93 1.98 -9.68
N LEU A 125 16.82 2.61 -9.29
CA LEU A 125 16.05 3.48 -10.17
C LEU A 125 16.68 4.87 -10.17
N PRO A 126 16.54 5.64 -11.26
CA PRO A 126 17.00 7.03 -11.30
C PRO A 126 16.34 7.89 -10.22
N ALA A 127 16.97 9.03 -9.91
CA ALA A 127 16.43 10.02 -9.00
C ALA A 127 15.05 10.51 -9.47
N GLY A 128 14.12 10.72 -8.53
CA GLY A 128 12.76 11.18 -8.80
C GLY A 128 11.84 10.16 -9.53
N CYS A 129 12.36 8.99 -9.91
CA CYS A 129 11.62 8.04 -10.73
C CYS A 129 10.45 7.39 -9.98
N ALA A 130 10.66 6.90 -8.77
CA ALA A 130 9.62 6.15 -8.07
C ALA A 130 9.68 6.26 -6.55
N ALA A 131 8.50 6.16 -5.93
CA ALA A 131 8.33 5.94 -4.51
C ALA A 131 7.47 4.69 -4.25
N GLN A 132 7.67 4.07 -3.10
CA GLN A 132 6.81 3.01 -2.58
C GLN A 132 6.02 3.56 -1.41
N VAL A 133 4.75 3.16 -1.29
CA VAL A 133 3.86 3.61 -0.22
C VAL A 133 3.13 2.43 0.38
N ASP A 134 2.99 2.44 1.71
CA ASP A 134 2.26 1.43 2.48
C ASP A 134 1.74 2.02 3.79
N TRP A 135 0.74 1.36 4.42
CA TRP A 135 0.26 1.69 5.74
C TRP A 135 0.96 0.86 6.83
N ALA A 136 1.48 1.53 7.84
CA ALA A 136 1.77 0.90 9.12
C ALA A 136 0.51 0.96 9.97
N GLU A 137 -0.25 -0.13 9.95
CA GLU A 137 -1.56 -0.20 10.58
C GLU A 137 -1.49 -0.59 12.07
N ASN A 138 -2.53 -0.17 12.80
CA ASN A 138 -2.81 -0.60 14.17
C ASN A 138 -1.67 -0.31 15.16
N VAL A 139 -1.15 0.90 15.14
CA VAL A 139 -0.17 1.37 16.12
C VAL A 139 -0.92 1.99 17.29
N TRP A 140 -0.76 1.41 18.48
CA TRP A 140 -1.38 1.90 19.69
C TRP A 140 -0.47 2.89 20.40
N LEU A 141 -0.95 4.10 20.68
CA LEU A 141 -0.18 5.21 21.22
C LEU A 141 -0.96 5.93 22.33
N MET A 142 -0.23 6.38 23.33
CA MET A 142 -0.80 7.28 24.35
C MET A 142 -0.81 8.70 23.80
N ILE A 143 -1.99 9.25 23.55
CA ILE A 143 -2.19 10.61 23.02
C ILE A 143 -3.21 11.34 23.90
N GLY A 144 -2.78 12.41 24.53
CA GLY A 144 -3.60 13.18 25.48
C GLY A 144 -4.03 12.35 26.69
N GLY A 145 -3.14 11.46 27.18
CA GLY A 145 -3.41 10.56 28.31
C GLY A 145 -4.36 9.40 27.99
N VAL A 146 -4.79 9.23 26.73
CA VAL A 146 -5.70 8.17 26.29
C VAL A 146 -5.00 7.26 25.29
N LEU A 147 -5.16 5.94 25.43
CA LEU A 147 -4.67 4.97 24.48
C LEU A 147 -5.51 5.03 23.20
N LYS A 148 -4.93 5.48 22.10
CA LYS A 148 -5.59 5.62 20.80
C LYS A 148 -4.90 4.75 19.77
N GLN A 149 -5.70 4.20 18.86
CA GLN A 149 -5.22 3.51 17.67
C GLN A 149 -4.94 4.53 16.57
N ALA A 150 -3.73 4.51 16.05
CA ALA A 150 -3.31 5.34 14.93
C ALA A 150 -2.75 4.48 13.79
N HIS A 151 -2.68 5.07 12.62
CA HIS A 151 -2.10 4.49 11.41
C HIS A 151 -1.07 5.46 10.87
N ALA A 152 -0.01 4.95 10.24
CA ALA A 152 0.98 5.81 9.61
C ALA A 152 1.13 5.44 8.14
N LEU A 153 0.95 6.41 7.25
CA LEU A 153 1.36 6.27 5.85
C LEU A 153 2.87 6.38 5.77
N VAL A 154 3.51 5.37 5.21
CA VAL A 154 4.97 5.29 5.02
C VAL A 154 5.27 5.39 3.54
N LEU A 155 5.84 6.51 3.09
CA LEU A 155 6.23 6.74 1.71
C LEU A 155 7.75 6.83 1.62
N THR A 156 8.37 5.97 0.79
CA THR A 156 9.83 5.88 0.65
C THR A 156 10.24 6.07 -0.80
N LEU A 157 11.10 7.05 -1.06
CA LEU A 157 11.71 7.26 -2.37
C LEU A 157 12.64 6.12 -2.74
N SER A 158 12.62 5.70 -3.99
CA SER A 158 13.38 4.52 -4.44
C SER A 158 14.86 4.79 -4.63
N TYR A 159 15.27 6.01 -4.89
CA TYR A 159 16.67 6.40 -5.08
C TYR A 159 17.35 6.77 -3.77
N SER A 160 16.95 7.85 -3.12
CA SER A 160 17.57 8.29 -1.87
C SER A 160 17.30 7.37 -0.68
N ARG A 161 16.21 6.62 -0.69
CA ARG A 161 15.64 5.92 0.48
C ARG A 161 15.09 6.86 1.54
N ALA A 162 14.92 8.13 1.22
CA ALA A 162 14.24 9.05 2.09
C ALA A 162 12.80 8.60 2.33
N THR A 163 12.38 8.70 3.57
CA THR A 163 11.09 8.16 4.02
C THR A 163 10.32 9.25 4.73
N ALA A 164 9.07 9.44 4.34
CA ALA A 164 8.07 10.21 5.07
C ALA A 164 7.17 9.23 5.83
N VAL A 165 6.79 9.60 7.06
CA VAL A 165 5.83 8.88 7.89
C VAL A 165 4.80 9.87 8.34
N ILE A 166 3.57 9.72 7.90
CA ILE A 166 2.47 10.65 8.19
C ILE A 166 1.38 9.91 8.97
N TRP A 167 1.05 10.45 10.12
CA TRP A 167 0.08 9.85 11.04
C TRP A 167 -1.36 10.25 10.73
N SER A 168 -2.29 9.30 10.92
CA SER A 168 -3.73 9.51 10.82
C SER A 168 -4.47 8.58 11.77
N PHE A 169 -5.67 9.00 12.21
CA PHE A 169 -6.57 8.13 12.97
C PHE A 169 -7.47 7.27 12.07
N THR A 170 -7.57 7.60 10.78
CA THR A 170 -8.37 6.87 9.80
C THR A 170 -7.51 6.41 8.63
N LYS A 171 -8.05 5.49 7.82
CA LYS A 171 -7.42 4.96 6.58
C LYS A 171 -8.36 5.08 5.38
N ASP A 172 -9.31 5.99 5.45
CA ASP A 172 -10.21 6.28 4.33
C ASP A 172 -9.49 6.97 3.17
N GLU A 173 -10.21 7.24 2.10
CA GLU A 173 -9.68 7.90 0.91
C GLU A 173 -9.22 9.32 1.18
N GLN A 174 -9.89 10.03 2.07
CA GLN A 174 -9.49 11.40 2.44
C GLN A 174 -8.17 11.40 3.21
N ALA A 175 -8.03 10.50 4.19
CA ALA A 175 -6.77 10.32 4.92
C ALA A 175 -5.64 9.89 3.99
N TRP A 176 -5.92 9.03 3.00
CA TRP A 176 -4.95 8.59 2.00
C TRP A 176 -4.39 9.77 1.20
N ILE A 177 -5.26 10.63 0.66
CA ILE A 177 -4.86 11.84 -0.09
C ILE A 177 -4.14 12.84 0.83
N HIS A 178 -4.70 13.10 2.02
CA HIS A 178 -4.10 14.03 2.99
C HIS A 178 -2.67 13.60 3.36
N CYS A 179 -2.48 12.32 3.68
CA CYS A 179 -1.16 11.81 4.04
C CYS A 179 -0.17 11.84 2.88
N HIS A 180 -0.62 11.61 1.63
CA HIS A 180 0.24 11.79 0.45
C HIS A 180 0.68 13.23 0.28
N ASN A 181 -0.25 14.20 0.42
CA ASN A 181 0.07 15.63 0.35
C ASN A 181 1.19 16.00 1.33
N ARG A 182 1.04 15.61 2.60
CA ARG A 182 2.02 15.85 3.66
C ARG A 182 3.36 15.15 3.37
N ALA A 183 3.31 13.90 2.86
CA ALA A 183 4.51 13.13 2.53
C ALA A 183 5.31 13.77 1.38
N PHE A 184 4.63 14.23 0.32
CA PHE A 184 5.29 14.92 -0.79
C PHE A 184 5.88 16.25 -0.37
N GLN A 185 5.19 17.03 0.46
CA GLN A 185 5.71 18.26 1.04
C GLN A 185 6.96 18.02 1.89
N PHE A 186 6.94 17.02 2.77
CA PHE A 186 8.08 16.64 3.60
C PHE A 186 9.30 16.21 2.78
N LEU A 187 9.10 15.43 1.75
CA LEU A 187 10.16 14.98 0.84
C LEU A 187 10.64 16.09 -0.10
N GLY A 188 9.82 17.11 -0.31
CA GLY A 188 10.13 18.28 -1.15
C GLY A 188 9.82 18.08 -2.63
N GLY A 189 8.89 17.19 -2.98
CA GLY A 189 8.41 16.98 -4.35
C GLY A 189 7.72 15.65 -4.59
N ILE A 190 7.22 15.48 -5.81
CA ILE A 190 6.38 14.37 -6.25
C ILE A 190 7.18 13.47 -7.20
N PRO A 191 7.31 12.16 -6.91
CA PRO A 191 7.98 11.21 -7.81
C PRO A 191 7.14 10.94 -9.06
N ALA A 192 7.78 10.54 -10.17
CA ALA A 192 7.07 10.21 -11.41
C ALA A 192 6.12 9.02 -11.25
N VAL A 193 6.47 8.05 -10.42
CA VAL A 193 5.68 6.83 -10.16
C VAL A 193 5.51 6.59 -8.67
N VAL A 194 4.29 6.37 -8.23
CA VAL A 194 3.99 5.87 -6.87
C VAL A 194 3.54 4.42 -6.95
N ARG A 195 4.13 3.57 -6.10
CA ARG A 195 3.85 2.13 -6.02
C ARG A 195 3.15 1.81 -4.70
N PRO A 196 1.81 1.83 -4.67
CA PRO A 196 1.07 1.35 -3.52
C PRO A 196 1.11 -0.17 -3.45
N ASP A 197 0.96 -0.73 -2.24
CA ASP A 197 0.55 -2.12 -2.10
C ASP A 197 -0.92 -2.27 -2.56
N ASN A 198 -1.42 -3.51 -2.68
CA ASN A 198 -2.80 -3.81 -3.08
C ASN A 198 -3.82 -3.38 -2.00
N LEU A 199 -3.81 -2.12 -1.64
CA LEU A 199 -4.76 -1.51 -0.70
C LEU A 199 -6.05 -1.14 -1.43
N LYS A 200 -7.20 -1.33 -0.80
CA LYS A 200 -8.51 -0.97 -1.37
C LYS A 200 -8.62 0.50 -1.76
N THR A 201 -7.95 1.39 -1.03
CA THR A 201 -7.84 2.82 -1.34
C THR A 201 -7.06 3.11 -2.62
N ALA A 202 -6.22 2.18 -3.09
CA ALA A 202 -5.45 2.32 -4.31
C ALA A 202 -5.94 1.41 -5.44
N VAL A 203 -6.35 0.15 -5.12
CA VAL A 203 -6.75 -0.88 -6.09
C VAL A 203 -8.08 -1.50 -5.68
N VAL A 204 -9.09 -1.39 -6.52
CA VAL A 204 -10.44 -1.92 -6.26
C VAL A 204 -10.53 -3.40 -6.61
N ARG A 205 -9.92 -3.82 -7.71
CA ARG A 205 -10.01 -5.19 -8.25
C ARG A 205 -8.76 -5.56 -9.05
N GLY A 206 -8.30 -6.82 -8.94
CA GLY A 206 -7.15 -7.31 -9.68
C GLY A 206 -5.81 -7.04 -9.00
N GLN A 207 -4.70 -7.32 -9.71
CA GLN A 207 -3.35 -7.28 -9.16
C GLN A 207 -2.35 -6.68 -10.18
N GLY A 208 -1.37 -5.95 -9.67
CA GLY A 208 -0.31 -5.36 -10.50
C GLY A 208 -0.85 -4.39 -11.55
N SER A 209 -0.20 -4.33 -12.71
CA SER A 209 -0.55 -3.42 -13.81
C SER A 209 -1.92 -3.69 -14.45
N GLY A 210 -2.53 -4.87 -14.20
CA GLY A 210 -3.89 -5.23 -14.67
C GLY A 210 -4.99 -4.96 -13.65
N GLY A 211 -4.68 -4.43 -12.47
CA GLY A 211 -5.66 -4.13 -11.44
C GLY A 211 -6.49 -2.89 -11.77
N THR A 212 -7.79 -2.93 -11.40
CA THR A 212 -8.65 -1.75 -11.49
C THR A 212 -8.31 -0.80 -10.36
N LEU A 213 -7.75 0.35 -10.70
CA LEU A 213 -7.36 1.38 -9.73
C LEU A 213 -8.60 2.08 -9.17
N ASN A 214 -8.49 2.56 -7.93
CA ASN A 214 -9.49 3.43 -7.32
C ASN A 214 -9.58 4.75 -8.10
N LYS A 215 -10.78 5.13 -8.52
CA LYS A 215 -11.04 6.32 -9.33
C LYS A 215 -10.64 7.61 -8.61
N ILE A 216 -10.82 7.67 -7.30
CA ILE A 216 -10.42 8.80 -6.45
C ILE A 216 -8.91 8.98 -6.52
N TYR A 217 -8.17 7.91 -6.29
CA TYR A 217 -6.71 7.96 -6.34
C TYR A 217 -6.17 8.22 -7.75
N GLN A 218 -6.87 7.73 -8.80
CA GLN A 218 -6.54 8.08 -10.20
C GLN A 218 -6.73 9.57 -10.48
N GLY A 219 -7.83 10.17 -10.01
CA GLY A 219 -8.11 11.60 -10.12
C GLY A 219 -6.99 12.41 -9.46
N TYR A 220 -6.68 12.08 -8.22
CA TYR A 220 -5.60 12.70 -7.45
C TYR A 220 -4.23 12.57 -8.13
N ALA A 221 -3.90 11.38 -8.66
CA ALA A 221 -2.64 11.16 -9.37
C ALA A 221 -2.54 11.99 -10.66
N ARG A 222 -3.66 12.14 -11.38
CA ARG A 222 -3.75 12.98 -12.57
C ARG A 222 -3.51 14.45 -12.25
N ASP A 223 -4.12 14.96 -11.17
CA ASP A 223 -3.98 16.36 -10.76
C ASP A 223 -2.52 16.70 -10.39
N LEU A 224 -1.82 15.79 -9.74
CA LEU A 224 -0.42 15.94 -9.36
C LEU A 224 0.57 15.44 -10.43
N GLY A 225 0.08 14.76 -11.47
CA GLY A 225 0.85 14.30 -12.62
C GLY A 225 1.84 13.18 -12.30
N PHE A 226 1.51 12.26 -11.38
CA PHE A 226 2.28 11.04 -11.17
C PHE A 226 1.52 9.79 -11.66
N HIS A 227 2.26 8.72 -11.94
CA HIS A 227 1.68 7.45 -12.37
C HIS A 227 1.55 6.48 -11.19
N ILE A 228 0.42 5.77 -11.14
CA ILE A 228 0.19 4.71 -10.13
C ILE A 228 0.59 3.37 -10.73
N ASN A 229 1.54 2.68 -10.09
CA ASN A 229 1.99 1.34 -10.51
C ASN A 229 1.92 0.38 -9.30
N PRO A 230 0.77 -0.28 -9.04
CA PRO A 230 0.61 -1.17 -7.90
C PRO A 230 1.63 -2.31 -7.89
N ALA A 231 2.10 -2.67 -6.70
CA ALA A 231 3.01 -3.78 -6.53
C ALA A 231 2.34 -5.11 -6.91
N ARG A 232 3.10 -6.02 -7.52
CA ARG A 232 2.61 -7.37 -7.83
C ARG A 232 2.48 -8.17 -6.53
N VAL A 233 1.38 -8.91 -6.39
CA VAL A 233 1.19 -9.80 -5.23
C VAL A 233 2.26 -10.89 -5.22
N ARG A 234 2.78 -11.20 -4.03
CA ARG A 234 3.80 -12.24 -3.76
C ARG A 234 5.19 -12.03 -4.40
N THR A 235 5.48 -10.89 -4.97
CA THR A 235 6.86 -10.57 -5.38
C THR A 235 7.57 -9.84 -4.25
N ALA A 236 8.22 -10.60 -3.36
CA ALA A 236 9.00 -10.07 -2.24
C ALA A 236 10.09 -9.06 -2.66
N THR A 237 10.46 -9.05 -3.94
CA THR A 237 11.44 -8.14 -4.52
C THR A 237 10.93 -6.72 -4.67
N ASP A 238 9.62 -6.55 -4.90
CA ASP A 238 9.01 -5.23 -5.14
C ASP A 238 8.71 -4.49 -3.84
N LYS A 239 8.52 -5.23 -2.73
CA LYS A 239 8.12 -4.71 -1.41
C LYS A 239 9.27 -4.47 -0.41
N GLY A 240 10.41 -5.10 -0.59
CA GLY A 240 11.46 -5.18 0.44
C GLY A 240 11.97 -3.83 0.98
N LYS A 241 11.75 -2.74 0.24
CA LYS A 241 12.21 -1.40 0.64
C LYS A 241 11.27 -0.76 1.69
N VAL A 242 9.95 -0.92 1.54
CA VAL A 242 8.94 -0.34 2.45
C VAL A 242 8.68 -1.24 3.64
N GLU A 243 8.60 -2.57 3.46
CA GLU A 243 8.39 -3.51 4.59
C GLU A 243 9.47 -3.36 5.69
N ALA A 244 10.73 -3.14 5.27
CA ALA A 244 11.81 -2.86 6.22
C ALA A 244 11.56 -1.54 6.98
N LYS A 245 10.96 -0.53 6.33
CA LYS A 245 10.66 0.77 6.93
C LYS A 245 9.40 0.74 7.79
N VAL A 246 8.36 0.01 7.38
CA VAL A 246 7.18 -0.24 8.23
C VAL A 246 7.59 -0.95 9.52
N LYS A 247 8.49 -1.94 9.44
CA LYS A 247 9.07 -2.58 10.63
C LYS A 247 9.89 -1.60 11.47
N LEU A 248 10.60 -0.66 10.84
CA LEU A 248 11.34 0.39 11.51
C LEU A 248 10.39 1.32 12.28
N VAL A 249 9.30 1.79 11.65
CA VAL A 249 8.27 2.61 12.30
C VAL A 249 7.71 1.90 13.52
N LYS A 250 7.34 0.62 13.39
CA LYS A 250 6.80 -0.18 14.50
C LYS A 250 7.80 -0.47 15.62
N ARG A 251 9.11 -0.53 15.33
CA ARG A 251 10.15 -0.89 16.33
C ARG A 251 10.87 0.30 16.93
N ARG A 252 11.11 1.37 16.16
CA ARG A 252 11.99 2.48 16.56
C ARG A 252 11.27 3.75 16.96
N LEU A 253 10.06 3.94 16.49
CA LEU A 253 9.17 4.91 17.08
C LEU A 253 8.57 4.27 18.35
N THR A 254 9.42 3.76 19.23
CA THR A 254 9.04 3.35 20.57
C THR A 254 8.75 4.62 21.35
N PHE A 255 7.48 4.94 21.47
CA PHE A 255 6.97 6.07 22.23
C PHE A 255 6.92 5.76 23.73
N GLN A 256 7.69 4.80 24.21
CA GLN A 256 7.77 4.46 25.63
C GLN A 256 8.32 5.67 26.39
N GLY A 257 7.49 6.22 27.25
CA GLY A 257 7.84 7.35 28.12
C GLY A 257 7.72 8.75 27.49
N ILE A 258 7.13 8.87 26.27
CA ILE A 258 6.85 10.16 25.65
C ILE A 258 5.36 10.47 25.83
N GLU A 259 5.05 11.56 26.51
CA GLU A 259 3.71 12.11 26.59
C GLU A 259 3.43 12.95 25.36
N LEU A 260 2.55 12.46 24.49
CA LEU A 260 2.08 13.16 23.30
C LEU A 260 0.71 13.76 23.61
N ARG A 261 0.52 15.05 23.38
CA ARG A 261 -0.76 15.73 23.61
C ARG A 261 -1.74 15.51 22.46
N ASN A 262 -1.24 15.53 21.24
CA ASN A 262 -2.04 15.42 20.01
C ASN A 262 -1.26 14.73 18.88
N ILE A 263 -1.91 14.58 17.72
CA ILE A 263 -1.31 13.94 16.54
C ILE A 263 -0.25 14.83 15.88
N GLU A 264 -0.32 16.13 16.04
CA GLU A 264 0.64 17.09 15.50
C GLU A 264 1.98 16.97 16.23
N GLU A 265 1.99 16.83 17.55
CA GLU A 265 3.21 16.56 18.32
C GLU A 265 3.82 15.20 17.94
N LEU A 266 2.99 14.18 17.76
CA LEU A 266 3.42 12.87 17.25
C LEU A 266 4.10 13.01 15.88
N GLN A 267 3.53 13.82 14.99
CA GLN A 267 4.09 14.06 13.65
C GLN A 267 5.44 14.77 13.74
N LEU A 268 5.54 15.85 14.52
CA LEU A 268 6.80 16.59 14.70
C LEU A 268 7.90 15.70 15.25
N PHE A 269 7.60 14.92 16.30
CA PHE A 269 8.53 13.97 16.87
C PHE A 269 9.01 12.94 15.83
N SER A 270 8.07 12.40 15.04
CA SER A 270 8.41 11.42 14.00
C SER A 270 9.30 12.04 12.91
N ASP A 271 9.02 13.26 12.49
CA ASP A 271 9.79 13.99 11.48
C ASP A 271 11.23 14.27 11.96
N GLU A 272 11.40 14.62 13.23
CA GLU A 272 12.72 14.82 13.83
C GLU A 272 13.52 13.51 13.87
N VAL A 273 12.91 12.40 14.34
CA VAL A 273 13.55 11.09 14.40
C VAL A 273 13.99 10.62 13.02
N LEU A 274 13.07 10.76 12.03
CA LEU A 274 13.37 10.38 10.65
C LEU A 274 14.47 11.23 10.03
N THR A 275 14.49 12.53 10.30
CA THR A 275 15.55 13.42 9.84
C THR A 275 16.92 13.04 10.43
N LYS A 276 16.97 12.74 11.73
CA LYS A 276 18.20 12.23 12.39
C LYS A 276 18.65 10.91 11.77
N GLU A 277 17.72 9.99 11.48
CA GLU A 277 18.03 8.73 10.82
C GLU A 277 18.53 8.91 9.39
N MET A 278 17.90 9.78 8.60
CA MET A 278 18.34 10.08 7.23
C MET A 278 19.76 10.64 7.16
N LYS A 279 20.18 11.41 8.17
CA LYS A 279 21.56 11.91 8.29
C LYS A 279 22.56 10.81 8.63
N ARG A 280 22.13 9.75 9.32
CA ARG A 280 22.97 8.62 9.76
C ARG A 280 23.07 7.50 8.74
N LEU A 281 21.97 7.18 8.06
CA LEU A 281 21.87 6.04 7.14
C LEU A 281 22.42 6.41 5.75
N ILE A 282 23.06 5.43 5.10
CA ILE A 282 23.67 5.59 3.77
C ILE A 282 22.68 5.13 2.69
N SER A 283 22.51 5.95 1.65
CA SER A 283 21.80 5.55 0.44
C SER A 283 22.65 4.59 -0.38
N PRO A 284 22.09 3.41 -0.74
CA PRO A 284 22.84 2.47 -1.56
C PRO A 284 23.07 2.93 -3.01
N ALA A 285 22.29 3.91 -3.48
CA ALA A 285 22.43 4.43 -4.83
C ALA A 285 23.64 5.34 -5.00
N THR A 286 23.99 6.09 -3.94
CA THR A 286 25.04 7.12 -4.01
C THR A 286 26.23 6.86 -3.11
N GLY A 287 26.11 6.00 -2.10
CA GLY A 287 27.10 5.82 -1.03
C GLY A 287 27.17 7.00 -0.05
N ARG A 288 26.33 8.02 -0.21
CA ARG A 288 26.22 9.18 0.70
C ARG A 288 25.08 8.97 1.69
N ASN A 289 24.98 9.83 2.71
CA ASN A 289 23.84 9.75 3.61
C ASN A 289 22.52 10.05 2.88
N ILE A 290 21.41 9.53 3.42
CA ILE A 290 20.09 9.63 2.80
C ILE A 290 19.66 11.10 2.68
N TYR A 291 19.99 11.95 3.67
CA TYR A 291 19.59 13.34 3.71
C TYR A 291 20.24 14.15 2.58
N GLU A 292 21.54 13.99 2.36
CA GLU A 292 22.26 14.62 1.24
C GLU A 292 21.76 14.11 -0.11
N THR A 293 21.51 12.79 -0.21
CA THR A 293 20.98 12.17 -1.42
C THR A 293 19.56 12.67 -1.73
N LEU A 294 18.72 12.88 -0.71
CA LEU A 294 17.39 13.50 -0.87
C LEU A 294 17.50 14.92 -1.42
N PHE A 295 18.44 15.72 -0.88
CA PHE A 295 18.62 17.08 -1.36
C PHE A 295 18.95 17.12 -2.87
N GLN A 296 19.79 16.18 -3.35
CA GLN A 296 20.06 16.02 -4.78
C GLN A 296 18.85 15.53 -5.56
N GLU A 297 18.10 14.55 -5.00
CA GLU A 297 16.92 13.96 -5.64
C GLU A 297 15.77 14.97 -5.81
N ARG A 298 15.65 15.98 -4.92
CA ARG A 298 14.64 17.06 -5.03
C ARG A 298 14.66 17.77 -6.37
N GLY A 299 15.83 17.95 -6.98
CA GLY A 299 15.95 18.54 -8.32
C GLY A 299 15.33 17.68 -9.44
N ALA A 300 15.13 16.37 -9.20
CA ALA A 300 14.51 15.45 -10.15
C ALA A 300 13.04 15.12 -9.81
N LEU A 301 12.56 15.52 -8.63
CA LEU A 301 11.15 15.41 -8.26
C LEU A 301 10.36 16.54 -8.93
N ARG A 302 9.10 16.27 -9.25
CA ARG A 302 8.17 17.33 -9.68
C ARG A 302 7.90 18.26 -8.49
N PRO A 303 7.97 19.59 -8.64
CA PRO A 303 7.63 20.51 -7.56
C PRO A 303 6.20 20.32 -7.08
N CYS A 304 5.98 20.39 -5.78
CA CYS A 304 4.63 20.46 -5.23
C CYS A 304 3.95 21.76 -5.68
N PRO A 305 2.66 21.71 -6.06
CA PRO A 305 1.90 22.94 -6.32
C PRO A 305 1.82 23.79 -5.02
N LYS A 306 1.60 25.11 -5.18
CA LYS A 306 1.45 26.00 -4.01
C LYS A 306 0.34 25.55 -3.09
N GLU A 307 -0.77 25.13 -3.67
CA GLU A 307 -1.91 24.53 -2.98
C GLU A 307 -2.02 23.08 -3.40
N MET A 308 -1.87 22.17 -2.43
CA MET A 308 -2.06 20.74 -2.66
C MET A 308 -3.56 20.45 -2.86
N PRO A 309 -3.92 19.46 -3.70
CA PRO A 309 -5.32 19.09 -3.88
C PRO A 309 -5.99 18.78 -2.55
N GLU A 310 -7.14 19.38 -2.31
CA GLU A 310 -7.94 19.07 -1.14
C GLU A 310 -8.39 17.59 -1.18
N PRO A 311 -8.40 16.87 -0.05
CA PRO A 311 -8.87 15.49 -0.01
C PRO A 311 -10.35 15.36 -0.34
N PHE A 312 -10.68 14.42 -1.23
CA PHE A 312 -12.05 14.10 -1.64
C PHE A 312 -12.32 12.59 -1.50
N ASP A 313 -13.57 12.21 -1.30
CA ASP A 313 -13.99 10.83 -0.99
C ASP A 313 -14.80 10.16 -2.10
N ILE A 314 -15.42 10.94 -2.98
CA ILE A 314 -16.25 10.45 -4.08
C ILE A 314 -15.88 11.17 -5.37
N THR A 315 -15.78 10.42 -6.45
CA THR A 315 -15.65 10.98 -7.80
C THR A 315 -16.60 10.25 -8.76
N VAL A 316 -17.37 11.00 -9.53
CA VAL A 316 -18.28 10.45 -10.53
C VAL A 316 -18.27 11.30 -11.80
N VAL A 317 -18.39 10.64 -12.94
CA VAL A 317 -18.59 11.32 -14.22
C VAL A 317 -20.08 11.33 -14.53
N ARG A 318 -20.63 12.51 -14.86
CA ARG A 318 -22.03 12.72 -15.15
C ARG A 318 -22.18 13.55 -16.42
N LYS A 319 -23.22 13.25 -17.18
CA LYS A 319 -23.65 14.10 -18.29
C LYS A 319 -24.51 15.24 -17.73
N VAL A 320 -24.21 16.48 -18.14
CA VAL A 320 -25.01 17.64 -17.77
C VAL A 320 -26.33 17.56 -18.54
N ASN A 321 -27.44 17.58 -17.81
CA ASN A 321 -28.78 17.50 -18.37
C ASN A 321 -29.17 18.82 -19.09
N PRO A 322 -30.20 18.82 -19.94
CA PRO A 322 -30.72 20.04 -20.55
C PRO A 322 -31.08 21.16 -19.57
N ASN A 323 -31.39 20.80 -18.33
CA ASN A 323 -31.70 21.77 -17.26
C ASN A 323 -30.43 22.29 -16.57
N CYS A 324 -29.24 22.10 -17.17
CA CYS A 324 -27.92 22.48 -16.60
C CYS A 324 -27.60 21.82 -15.26
N LEU A 325 -28.13 20.62 -14.99
CA LEU A 325 -27.98 19.90 -13.73
C LEU A 325 -27.21 18.59 -13.90
N ILE A 326 -26.45 18.24 -12.87
CA ILE A 326 -25.90 16.89 -12.67
C ILE A 326 -26.44 16.30 -11.36
N ARG A 327 -26.53 14.97 -11.32
CA ARG A 327 -26.84 14.25 -10.08
C ARG A 327 -25.55 13.78 -9.42
N PHE A 328 -25.35 14.17 -8.16
CA PHE A 328 -24.27 13.69 -7.31
C PHE A 328 -24.83 13.28 -5.94
N GLU A 329 -24.54 12.04 -5.50
CA GLU A 329 -25.22 11.40 -4.37
C GLU A 329 -26.75 11.45 -4.56
N SER A 330 -27.50 12.03 -3.62
CA SER A 330 -28.95 12.20 -3.68
C SER A 330 -29.39 13.57 -4.20
N HIS A 331 -28.45 14.48 -4.49
CA HIS A 331 -28.72 15.87 -4.83
C HIS A 331 -28.51 16.17 -6.31
N PHE A 332 -29.09 17.29 -6.76
CA PHE A 332 -28.86 17.88 -8.08
C PHE A 332 -28.13 19.20 -7.94
N TYR A 333 -27.07 19.37 -8.71
CA TYR A 333 -26.19 20.54 -8.70
C TYR A 333 -26.15 21.20 -10.06
N SER A 334 -26.22 22.54 -10.10
CA SER A 334 -26.17 23.26 -11.36
C SER A 334 -24.74 23.32 -11.91
N CYS A 335 -24.65 23.35 -13.23
CA CYS A 335 -23.43 23.59 -14.00
C CYS A 335 -23.64 24.76 -14.94
N PRO A 336 -22.58 25.52 -15.31
CA PRO A 336 -22.72 26.55 -16.30
C PRO A 336 -23.32 26.03 -17.60
N PHE A 337 -24.30 26.75 -18.14
CA PHE A 337 -25.15 26.32 -19.27
C PHE A 337 -24.33 25.91 -20.51
N GLN A 338 -23.16 26.49 -20.71
CA GLN A 338 -22.27 26.18 -21.82
C GLN A 338 -21.79 24.72 -21.86
N TYR A 339 -21.88 24.00 -20.73
CA TYR A 339 -21.50 22.60 -20.63
C TYR A 339 -22.69 21.63 -20.75
N THR A 340 -23.87 22.13 -21.10
CA THR A 340 -25.08 21.31 -21.28
C THR A 340 -24.82 20.24 -22.34
N GLY A 341 -25.11 18.98 -22.01
CA GLY A 341 -24.86 17.85 -22.89
C GLY A 341 -23.47 17.23 -22.77
N ASP A 342 -22.52 17.92 -22.16
CA ASP A 342 -21.17 17.45 -21.92
C ASP A 342 -21.08 16.50 -20.73
N TYR A 343 -19.99 15.73 -20.68
CA TYR A 343 -19.60 14.96 -19.52
C TYR A 343 -18.67 15.77 -18.63
N VAL A 344 -19.00 15.85 -17.34
CA VAL A 344 -18.23 16.53 -16.30
C VAL A 344 -17.91 15.57 -15.18
N GLU A 345 -16.82 15.83 -14.46
CA GLU A 345 -16.41 15.07 -13.28
C GLU A 345 -16.83 15.82 -12.02
N ALA A 346 -17.65 15.21 -11.16
CA ALA A 346 -18.02 15.77 -9.86
C ALA A 346 -17.26 15.06 -8.75
N ARG A 347 -16.66 15.84 -7.84
CA ARG A 347 -15.91 15.37 -6.68
C ARG A 347 -16.54 15.87 -5.39
N GLY A 348 -16.70 14.96 -4.42
CA GLY A 348 -17.19 15.26 -3.08
C GLY A 348 -16.05 15.55 -2.12
N TYR A 349 -16.01 16.74 -1.58
CA TYR A 349 -15.13 17.17 -0.50
C TYR A 349 -15.88 17.17 0.84
N VAL A 350 -15.24 17.49 1.95
CA VAL A 350 -15.89 17.48 3.27
C VAL A 350 -17.12 18.40 3.30
N GLY A 351 -17.00 19.61 2.78
CA GLY A 351 -18.06 20.61 2.80
C GLY A 351 -18.61 21.02 1.43
N THR A 352 -17.99 20.59 0.34
CA THR A 352 -18.33 21.04 -1.01
C THR A 352 -18.41 19.91 -2.01
N VAL A 353 -19.12 20.17 -3.12
CA VAL A 353 -19.10 19.39 -4.34
C VAL A 353 -18.52 20.28 -5.44
N ASN A 354 -17.37 19.89 -5.95
CA ASN A 354 -16.71 20.61 -7.03
C ASN A 354 -16.88 19.87 -8.34
N ILE A 355 -17.20 20.59 -9.39
CA ILE A 355 -17.47 20.05 -10.72
C ILE A 355 -16.33 20.49 -11.65
N PHE A 356 -15.78 19.52 -12.37
CA PHE A 356 -14.61 19.73 -13.23
C PHE A 356 -14.93 19.37 -14.69
N LYS A 357 -14.37 20.16 -15.60
CA LYS A 357 -14.32 19.85 -17.03
C LYS A 357 -12.87 19.92 -17.51
N ASN A 358 -12.37 18.83 -18.06
CA ASN A 358 -10.98 18.70 -18.52
C ASN A 358 -9.90 19.10 -17.48
N GLY A 359 -10.19 18.88 -16.20
CA GLY A 359 -9.30 19.23 -15.09
C GLY A 359 -9.47 20.65 -14.54
N GLU A 360 -10.29 21.49 -15.18
CA GLU A 360 -10.62 22.84 -14.70
C GLU A 360 -11.89 22.79 -13.85
N CYS A 361 -11.87 23.46 -12.69
CA CYS A 361 -13.02 23.57 -11.80
C CYS A 361 -14.00 24.59 -12.38
N ILE A 362 -15.21 24.14 -12.77
CA ILE A 362 -16.24 24.95 -13.42
C ILE A 362 -17.38 25.34 -12.49
N ALA A 363 -17.54 24.66 -11.35
CA ALA A 363 -18.55 24.98 -10.35
C ALA A 363 -18.17 24.40 -8.98
N VAL A 364 -18.56 25.14 -7.92
CA VAL A 364 -18.40 24.73 -6.52
C VAL A 364 -19.70 24.94 -5.80
N HIS A 365 -20.21 23.90 -5.13
CA HIS A 365 -21.46 23.93 -4.41
C HIS A 365 -21.30 23.39 -2.99
N PRO A 366 -22.14 23.81 -2.02
CA PRO A 366 -22.18 23.22 -0.69
C PRO A 366 -22.67 21.78 -0.77
N ARG A 367 -22.00 20.86 -0.04
CA ARG A 367 -22.38 19.46 0.10
C ARG A 367 -23.27 19.25 1.33
N LYS A 368 -24.12 18.24 1.32
CA LYS A 368 -24.98 17.85 2.46
C LYS A 368 -25.93 18.96 2.87
N THR A 369 -26.57 19.59 1.91
CA THR A 369 -27.64 20.57 2.14
C THR A 369 -28.98 19.86 2.38
N GLU A 370 -29.91 20.51 3.07
CA GLU A 370 -31.28 20.01 3.21
C GLU A 370 -32.05 20.07 1.87
N ARG A 371 -31.64 20.97 0.98
CA ARG A 371 -32.26 21.16 -0.32
C ARG A 371 -31.70 20.13 -1.34
N LEU A 372 -32.58 19.33 -1.93
CA LEU A 372 -32.20 18.34 -2.97
C LEU A 372 -31.69 19.00 -4.25
N LEU A 373 -32.03 20.25 -4.49
CA LEU A 373 -31.67 21.02 -5.67
C LEU A 373 -30.82 22.23 -5.25
N VAL A 374 -29.54 22.21 -5.67
CA VAL A 374 -28.56 23.25 -5.35
C VAL A 374 -28.23 23.98 -6.63
N ILE A 375 -28.73 25.21 -6.75
CA ILE A 375 -28.62 26.04 -7.95
C ILE A 375 -27.80 27.29 -7.66
N ASP A 376 -26.82 27.56 -8.53
CA ASP A 376 -26.18 28.84 -8.66
C ASP A 376 -26.80 29.57 -9.87
N GLN A 377 -27.37 30.74 -9.64
CA GLN A 377 -28.05 31.52 -10.66
C GLN A 377 -27.11 31.96 -11.79
N SER A 378 -25.84 32.24 -11.47
CA SER A 378 -24.83 32.62 -12.46
C SER A 378 -24.60 31.57 -13.55
N HIS A 379 -24.91 30.30 -13.27
CA HIS A 379 -24.78 29.21 -14.23
C HIS A 379 -25.77 29.29 -15.40
N TYR A 380 -26.81 30.08 -15.26
CA TYR A 380 -27.89 30.30 -16.29
C TYR A 380 -27.76 31.65 -16.99
N GLU A 381 -26.79 32.48 -16.58
CA GLU A 381 -26.51 33.78 -17.17
C GLU A 381 -25.52 33.66 -18.31
N GLY A 382 -25.74 34.38 -19.41
CA GLY A 382 -24.83 34.48 -20.55
C GLY A 382 -25.51 34.50 -21.89
N LYS A 383 -24.73 34.59 -22.95
CA LYS A 383 -25.24 34.51 -24.33
C LYS A 383 -25.59 33.06 -24.62
N ALA A 384 -26.85 32.84 -25.03
CA ALA A 384 -27.24 31.56 -25.60
C ALA A 384 -26.40 31.27 -26.83
N THR A 385 -25.79 30.06 -26.88
CA THR A 385 -25.18 29.60 -28.13
C THR A 385 -26.24 29.20 -29.12
N ASP A 386 -25.97 29.23 -30.42
CA ASP A 386 -26.89 28.85 -31.49
C ASP A 386 -27.43 27.41 -31.36
N LYS A 387 -26.84 26.60 -30.48
CA LYS A 387 -27.24 25.22 -30.18
C LYS A 387 -28.14 25.07 -28.95
N LEU A 388 -28.23 26.09 -28.12
CA LEU A 388 -29.12 26.09 -26.96
C LEU A 388 -30.38 26.77 -27.39
N ALA A 389 -31.53 26.05 -27.25
CA ALA A 389 -32.81 26.71 -27.35
C ALA A 389 -32.75 27.98 -26.51
N THR A 390 -32.95 29.13 -27.14
CA THR A 390 -33.04 30.40 -26.43
C THR A 390 -33.88 30.16 -25.19
N PRO A 391 -33.45 30.61 -24.01
CA PRO A 391 -34.39 30.69 -22.90
C PRO A 391 -35.52 31.59 -23.39
N THR A 392 -36.52 30.94 -23.96
CA THR A 392 -37.85 31.52 -24.10
C THR A 392 -38.20 32.15 -22.76
N PRO A 393 -39.19 33.01 -22.67
CA PRO A 393 -39.66 33.64 -21.43
C PRO A 393 -39.74 32.72 -20.22
N LEU A 394 -39.68 31.39 -20.40
CA LEU A 394 -39.47 30.40 -19.34
C LEU A 394 -38.24 30.66 -18.47
N GLY A 395 -37.17 31.28 -18.95
CA GLY A 395 -36.02 31.63 -18.10
C GLY A 395 -36.39 32.67 -17.04
N LYS A 396 -37.17 33.66 -17.41
CA LYS A 396 -37.75 34.61 -16.44
C LYS A 396 -38.90 33.97 -15.63
N VAL A 397 -39.68 33.07 -16.21
CA VAL A 397 -40.76 32.34 -15.51
C VAL A 397 -40.13 31.31 -14.54
N THR A 398 -39.04 30.66 -14.89
CA THR A 398 -38.35 29.72 -13.96
C THR A 398 -37.75 30.45 -12.79
N SER A 399 -37.14 31.63 -12.99
CA SER A 399 -36.69 32.48 -11.90
C SER A 399 -37.84 32.91 -11.01
N LEU A 400 -38.96 33.37 -11.61
CA LEU A 400 -40.17 33.69 -10.88
C LEU A 400 -40.82 32.49 -10.19
N LEU A 401 -40.77 31.29 -10.80
CA LEU A 401 -41.25 30.06 -10.17
C LEU A 401 -40.36 29.62 -9.03
N LEU A 402 -39.03 29.76 -9.14
CA LEU A 402 -38.10 29.47 -8.05
C LEU A 402 -38.31 30.43 -6.90
N ASP A 403 -38.52 31.73 -7.17
CA ASP A 403 -38.87 32.73 -6.17
C ASP A 403 -40.25 32.43 -5.51
N CYS A 404 -41.16 31.78 -6.27
CA CYS A 404 -42.47 31.33 -5.75
C CYS A 404 -42.36 30.10 -4.83
N PHE A 405 -41.31 29.30 -4.89
CA PHE A 405 -41.14 28.17 -3.98
C PHE A 405 -40.79 28.61 -2.54
N ASP A 406 -40.29 29.80 -2.34
CA ASP A 406 -40.07 30.41 -1.02
C ASP A 406 -41.28 31.16 -0.47
N ILE A 407 -42.37 31.25 -1.26
CA ILE A 407 -43.64 31.82 -0.78
C ILE A 407 -44.36 30.73 0.03
N PRO A 408 -44.65 30.98 1.32
CA PRO A 408 -45.44 30.03 2.10
C PRO A 408 -46.82 29.88 1.46
N VAL A 409 -47.03 28.78 0.77
CA VAL A 409 -48.32 28.45 0.16
C VAL A 409 -49.29 28.17 1.29
N GLU A 410 -50.22 29.09 1.57
CA GLU A 410 -51.35 28.81 2.44
C GLU A 410 -52.09 27.56 1.92
N LYS A 411 -52.13 26.54 2.75
CA LYS A 411 -52.91 25.33 2.47
C LYS A 411 -54.39 25.71 2.44
N ARG A 412 -54.91 26.02 1.28
CA ARG A 412 -56.34 26.26 1.08
C ARG A 412 -57.10 24.95 1.14
N ALA A 413 -58.26 24.97 1.77
CA ALA A 413 -59.14 23.79 1.81
C ALA A 413 -59.50 23.35 0.39
N ILE A 414 -59.59 22.04 0.15
CA ILE A 414 -59.89 21.41 -1.15
C ILE A 414 -61.10 22.02 -1.83
N ARG A 415 -62.13 22.43 -1.07
CA ARG A 415 -63.34 23.15 -1.56
C ARG A 415 -63.05 24.43 -2.37
N VAL A 416 -61.91 25.06 -2.21
CA VAL A 416 -61.53 26.24 -3.00
C VAL A 416 -61.11 25.82 -4.41
N TYR A 417 -60.46 24.68 -4.54
CA TYR A 417 -60.06 24.13 -5.86
C TYR A 417 -61.28 23.55 -6.62
N GLU A 418 -62.24 22.93 -5.92
CA GLU A 418 -63.48 22.46 -6.49
C GLU A 418 -64.30 23.62 -7.06
N LYS A 419 -64.44 24.74 -6.34
CA LYS A 419 -65.08 25.95 -6.83
C LYS A 419 -64.41 26.59 -8.05
N VAL A 420 -63.06 26.55 -8.10
CA VAL A 420 -62.32 27.07 -9.26
C VAL A 420 -62.53 26.14 -10.47
N ALA A 421 -62.59 24.83 -10.27
CA ALA A 421 -62.87 23.87 -11.32
C ALA A 421 -64.29 24.00 -11.88
N GLU A 422 -65.31 24.29 -11.04
CA GLU A 422 -66.67 24.56 -11.45
C GLU A 422 -66.85 25.88 -12.25
N VAL A 423 -65.94 26.84 -12.03
CA VAL A 423 -66.03 28.14 -12.75
C VAL A 423 -65.25 28.12 -14.07
N MET A 424 -64.27 27.19 -14.21
CA MET A 424 -63.43 27.03 -15.41
C MET A 424 -63.85 25.89 -16.34
N GLY A 425 -64.84 25.08 -15.99
CA GLY A 425 -65.55 24.10 -16.85
C GLY A 425 -66.84 24.65 -17.36
#